data_12e95b476f91fd2c725dca43bde96dc9
#
_entry.id   12e95b476f91fd2c725dca43bde96dc9
#
_cell.length_a   1.000
_cell.length_b   1.000
_cell.length_c   1.000
_cell.angle_alpha   90.00
_cell.angle_beta   90.00
_cell.angle_gamma   90.00
#
_symmetry.space_group_name_H-M   'P 1'
#
loop_
_entity.id
_entity.type
_entity.pdbx_description
1 polymer ?
#
loop_
_entity_poly.entity_id
_entity_poly.type
_entity_poly.pdbx_seq_one_letter_code
_entity_poly.pdbx_strand_id
1 'polypeptide(L)'
;MASSTITLRPTPFQLARATAAAIPQQLSKSPLLGILGVIMGAGVVTLTGRMITLGLADLKGHLGISFDDGAWISTAYNAALVFIGPFTVYLGGLLGPRRILFIAATSFALICLFIPLIHSYSLLIMAVVLAGLTSGTFYPLTLTFALRNIPLPYLPFTIALYATFVDGAVNIAPSLYGWYREHLSWQWMFWNSSLITPLMMLCIYYGIPKSTAAKKPRATPSFAGFLYASAGFALVYAALDQGERLDWWRSGVFTALIASGSFLILSALVRRFRGPNPLVDMPYLRQWNTILLGIGLFFFRFCLVTTIILVPQSLAIHGFEADQIGPAVIWSATPLLLVAFAAALLLLAKMDSRLLMAAGFACMAFASCLNANLTSAWSASNYYRTELLMGVGQAFAFIGLVATIVLQGVFSGGLSKPQWILTFSAFFHTIRLFGGNVGAVIMGHFVAQREKLHSNLLGLHVQSGNWITDTSIHQLSAGLFAKSSGLSAAMSRAVGVINGRLRLQAYTLSINDGFYLVAWACVAALLLVALMRKSPLNYADLSAIQQQATARQEAKA
;
A
#
# COMPACT_ATOMS: atom_id res chain seq x y z
N MET A 1 -10.63 -12.67 60.56
CA MET A 1 -10.68 -13.51 59.34
C MET A 1 -11.05 -12.59 58.18
N ALA A 2 -10.06 -12.13 57.43
CA ALA A 2 -10.28 -11.32 56.24
C ALA A 2 -10.40 -12.26 55.04
N SER A 3 -11.57 -12.32 54.40
CA SER A 3 -11.79 -13.09 53.18
C SER A 3 -11.10 -12.38 52.03
N SER A 4 -9.97 -12.91 51.58
CA SER A 4 -9.33 -12.51 50.33
C SER A 4 -10.23 -12.92 49.17
N THR A 5 -10.99 -11.99 48.61
CA THR A 5 -11.68 -12.15 47.32
C THR A 5 -10.62 -12.30 46.23
N ILE A 6 -10.38 -13.54 45.82
CA ILE A 6 -9.59 -13.86 44.61
C ILE A 6 -10.37 -13.30 43.43
N THR A 7 -9.99 -12.13 42.95
CA THR A 7 -10.48 -11.58 41.67
C THR A 7 -9.91 -12.44 40.56
N LEU A 8 -10.65 -13.49 40.15
CA LEU A 8 -10.38 -14.30 38.97
C LEU A 8 -10.27 -13.34 37.77
N ARG A 9 -9.11 -13.34 37.10
CA ARG A 9 -8.94 -12.60 35.84
C ARG A 9 -10.02 -13.08 34.89
N PRO A 10 -10.81 -12.17 34.29
CA PRO A 10 -11.90 -12.57 33.41
C PRO A 10 -11.34 -13.44 32.27
N THR A 11 -12.04 -14.51 31.97
CA THR A 11 -11.66 -15.38 30.86
C THR A 11 -11.66 -14.57 29.56
N PRO A 12 -10.83 -14.92 28.58
CA PRO A 12 -10.79 -14.25 27.27
C PRO A 12 -12.17 -14.09 26.62
N PHE A 13 -13.05 -15.08 26.82
CA PHE A 13 -14.43 -15.04 26.35
C PHE A 13 -15.30 -13.99 27.09
N GLN A 14 -15.11 -13.83 28.38
CA GLN A 14 -15.81 -12.81 29.19
C GLN A 14 -15.35 -11.40 28.81
N LEU A 15 -14.06 -11.21 28.54
CA LEU A 15 -13.51 -9.95 28.06
C LEU A 15 -14.06 -9.58 26.66
N ALA A 16 -14.10 -10.52 25.74
CA ALA A 16 -14.66 -10.31 24.41
C ALA A 16 -16.17 -10.03 24.46
N ARG A 17 -16.90 -10.70 25.36
CA ARG A 17 -18.32 -10.45 25.59
C ARG A 17 -18.58 -9.06 26.17
N ALA A 18 -17.77 -8.63 27.13
CA ALA A 18 -17.84 -7.29 27.70
C ALA A 18 -17.49 -6.21 26.66
N THR A 19 -16.51 -6.48 25.79
CA THR A 19 -16.09 -5.57 24.71
C THR A 19 -17.16 -5.47 23.62
N ALA A 20 -17.72 -6.60 23.20
CA ALA A 20 -18.80 -6.62 22.21
C ALA A 20 -20.07 -5.89 22.71
N ALA A 21 -20.38 -6.01 23.99
CA ALA A 21 -21.48 -5.29 24.64
C ALA A 21 -21.17 -3.78 24.86
N ALA A 22 -19.90 -3.42 24.99
CA ALA A 22 -19.45 -2.03 25.23
C ALA A 22 -19.18 -1.23 23.95
N ILE A 23 -19.24 -1.85 22.75
CA ILE A 23 -19.14 -1.12 21.50
C ILE A 23 -20.39 -0.25 21.35
N PRO A 24 -20.26 1.10 21.37
CA PRO A 24 -21.43 1.97 21.26
C PRO A 24 -22.07 1.77 19.88
N GLN A 25 -23.21 1.15 19.85
CA GLN A 25 -24.01 1.03 18.63
C GLN A 25 -24.70 2.37 18.34
N GLN A 26 -23.97 3.35 17.85
CA GLN A 26 -24.60 4.46 17.16
C GLN A 26 -24.93 3.97 15.75
N LEU A 27 -26.02 3.22 15.63
CA LEU A 27 -26.54 2.78 14.34
C LEU A 27 -26.78 4.00 13.46
N SER A 28 -26.02 4.10 12.39
CA SER A 28 -26.25 5.06 11.33
C SER A 28 -27.61 4.76 10.69
N LYS A 29 -28.36 5.79 10.32
CA LYS A 29 -29.60 5.65 9.52
C LYS A 29 -29.35 4.97 8.17
N SER A 30 -28.10 5.01 7.67
CA SER A 30 -27.68 4.48 6.36
C SER A 30 -26.30 3.86 6.44
N PRO A 31 -26.12 2.67 7.04
CA PRO A 31 -24.81 2.05 7.22
C PRO A 31 -24.09 1.76 5.89
N LEU A 32 -24.82 1.45 4.83
CA LEU A 32 -24.25 1.22 3.49
C LEU A 32 -23.54 2.45 2.93
N LEU A 33 -24.14 3.65 3.10
CA LEU A 33 -23.47 4.90 2.68
C LEU A 33 -22.19 5.15 3.50
N GLY A 34 -22.22 4.84 4.79
CA GLY A 34 -21.01 4.94 5.62
C GLY A 34 -19.89 4.01 5.15
N ILE A 35 -20.20 2.77 4.82
CA ILE A 35 -19.27 1.79 4.27
C ILE A 35 -18.72 2.29 2.93
N LEU A 36 -19.59 2.73 2.03
CA LEU A 36 -19.19 3.25 0.72
C LEU A 36 -18.25 4.45 0.86
N GLY A 37 -18.57 5.40 1.73
CA GLY A 37 -17.68 6.55 1.98
C GLY A 37 -16.30 6.16 2.52
N VAL A 38 -16.23 5.14 3.39
CA VAL A 38 -14.96 4.60 3.91
C VAL A 38 -14.13 3.98 2.80
N ILE A 39 -14.74 3.16 1.96
CA ILE A 39 -14.10 2.48 0.83
C ILE A 39 -13.60 3.49 -0.20
N MET A 40 -14.42 4.46 -0.56
CA MET A 40 -14.05 5.54 -1.48
C MET A 40 -12.86 6.35 -0.95
N GLY A 41 -12.85 6.67 0.35
CA GLY A 41 -11.73 7.41 0.95
C GLY A 41 -10.40 6.68 0.85
N ALA A 42 -10.38 5.39 1.15
CA ALA A 42 -9.18 4.57 1.02
C ALA A 42 -8.76 4.37 -0.46
N GLY A 43 -9.75 4.18 -1.36
CA GLY A 43 -9.54 4.03 -2.79
C GLY A 43 -8.96 5.29 -3.44
N VAL A 44 -9.51 6.47 -3.14
CA VAL A 44 -9.04 7.75 -3.69
C VAL A 44 -7.56 7.99 -3.37
N VAL A 45 -7.15 7.84 -2.11
CA VAL A 45 -5.74 8.04 -1.71
C VAL A 45 -4.80 7.08 -2.44
N THR A 46 -5.20 5.81 -2.51
CA THR A 46 -4.38 4.78 -3.17
C THR A 46 -4.27 5.03 -4.67
N LEU A 47 -5.41 5.36 -5.31
CA LEU A 47 -5.47 5.66 -6.73
C LEU A 47 -4.65 6.90 -7.09
N THR A 48 -4.81 8.01 -6.34
CA THR A 48 -4.05 9.26 -6.58
C THR A 48 -2.55 9.03 -6.51
N GLY A 49 -2.07 8.38 -5.44
CA GLY A 49 -0.63 8.11 -5.30
C GLY A 49 -0.09 7.24 -6.44
N ARG A 50 -0.87 6.27 -6.90
CA ARG A 50 -0.48 5.42 -8.03
C ARG A 50 -0.52 6.17 -9.36
N MET A 51 -1.54 7.01 -9.58
CA MET A 51 -1.67 7.84 -10.78
C MET A 51 -0.51 8.84 -10.91
N ILE A 52 -0.09 9.50 -9.83
CA ILE A 52 1.08 10.40 -9.84
C ILE A 52 2.34 9.66 -10.29
N THR A 53 2.56 8.43 -9.80
CA THR A 53 3.72 7.63 -10.18
C THR A 53 3.68 7.23 -11.66
N LEU A 54 2.50 6.82 -12.17
CA LEU A 54 2.32 6.41 -13.56
C LEU A 54 2.42 7.60 -14.53
N GLY A 55 1.80 8.73 -14.17
CA GLY A 55 1.76 9.95 -15.00
C GLY A 55 2.95 10.87 -14.84
N LEU A 56 3.98 10.46 -14.12
CA LEU A 56 5.14 11.31 -13.85
C LEU A 56 5.88 11.71 -15.12
N ALA A 57 5.94 10.86 -16.14
CA ALA A 57 6.58 11.15 -17.41
C ALA A 57 5.84 12.26 -18.17
N ASP A 58 4.52 12.17 -18.25
CA ASP A 58 3.68 13.17 -18.93
C ASP A 58 3.71 14.52 -18.19
N LEU A 59 3.70 14.49 -16.86
CA LEU A 59 3.82 15.67 -16.02
C LEU A 59 5.17 16.37 -16.20
N LYS A 60 6.27 15.62 -16.26
CA LYS A 60 7.61 16.16 -16.54
C LYS A 60 7.68 16.78 -17.92
N GLY A 61 7.14 16.11 -18.92
CA GLY A 61 7.09 16.63 -20.30
C GLY A 61 6.31 17.94 -20.40
N HIS A 62 5.17 18.04 -19.71
CA HIS A 62 4.35 19.24 -19.71
C HIS A 62 5.07 20.45 -19.07
N LEU A 63 5.81 20.22 -17.99
CA LEU A 63 6.51 21.28 -17.26
C LEU A 63 7.91 21.56 -17.81
N GLY A 64 8.44 20.74 -18.71
CA GLY A 64 9.81 20.85 -19.23
C GLY A 64 10.89 20.69 -18.15
N ILE A 65 10.60 19.90 -17.08
CA ILE A 65 11.52 19.69 -15.96
C ILE A 65 12.42 18.48 -16.17
N SER A 66 13.58 18.49 -15.50
CA SER A 66 14.55 17.40 -15.57
C SER A 66 14.00 16.09 -15.01
N PHE A 67 14.66 14.98 -15.33
CA PHE A 67 14.34 13.69 -14.72
C PHE A 67 14.49 13.72 -13.20
N ASP A 68 15.53 14.39 -12.72
CA ASP A 68 15.85 14.49 -11.30
C ASP A 68 14.82 15.30 -10.52
N ASP A 69 14.42 16.46 -11.04
CA ASP A 69 13.40 17.29 -10.42
C ASP A 69 12.04 16.58 -10.40
N GLY A 70 11.69 15.92 -11.50
CA GLY A 70 10.45 15.18 -11.59
C GLY A 70 10.32 14.04 -10.58
N ALA A 71 11.42 13.35 -10.28
CA ALA A 71 11.42 12.25 -9.30
C ALA A 71 10.99 12.73 -7.89
N TRP A 72 11.30 13.97 -7.51
CA TRP A 72 10.89 14.54 -6.22
C TRP A 72 9.38 14.75 -6.10
N ILE A 73 8.62 14.86 -7.19
CA ILE A 73 7.17 15.07 -7.15
C ILE A 73 6.47 13.88 -6.47
N SER A 74 6.77 12.66 -6.94
CA SER A 74 6.22 11.43 -6.35
C SER A 74 6.67 11.24 -4.90
N THR A 75 7.96 11.48 -4.63
CA THR A 75 8.53 11.39 -3.28
C THR A 75 7.89 12.38 -2.33
N ALA A 76 7.69 13.63 -2.74
CA ALA A 76 7.07 14.68 -1.92
C ALA A 76 5.62 14.31 -1.52
N TYR A 77 4.83 13.80 -2.47
CA TYR A 77 3.48 13.33 -2.18
C TYR A 77 3.47 12.19 -1.14
N ASN A 78 4.25 11.16 -1.39
CA ASN A 78 4.28 9.98 -0.52
C ASN A 78 4.93 10.25 0.85
N ALA A 79 5.98 11.08 0.91
CA ALA A 79 6.57 11.51 2.18
C ALA A 79 5.56 12.31 3.02
N ALA A 80 4.74 13.17 2.38
CA ALA A 80 3.66 13.89 3.04
C ALA A 80 2.55 12.95 3.54
N LEU A 81 2.21 11.90 2.79
CA LEU A 81 1.31 10.82 3.23
C LEU A 81 1.83 10.12 4.48
N VAL A 82 3.13 9.82 4.51
CA VAL A 82 3.78 9.17 5.66
C VAL A 82 3.79 10.10 6.86
N PHE A 83 4.12 11.38 6.65
CA PHE A 83 4.13 12.39 7.70
C PHE A 83 2.79 12.48 8.43
N ILE A 84 1.71 12.58 7.68
CA ILE A 84 0.39 12.82 8.27
C ILE A 84 -0.18 11.57 8.98
N GLY A 85 0.31 10.37 8.67
CA GLY A 85 -0.18 9.13 9.26
C GLY A 85 -0.20 9.15 10.79
N PRO A 86 0.96 9.22 11.48
CA PRO A 86 1.02 9.34 12.93
C PRO A 86 0.40 10.66 13.43
N PHE A 87 0.55 11.75 12.70
CA PHE A 87 0.04 13.07 13.10
C PHE A 87 -1.49 13.14 13.07
N THR A 88 -2.15 12.34 12.24
CA THR A 88 -3.62 12.21 12.23
C THR A 88 -4.17 11.71 13.57
N VAL A 89 -3.41 10.90 14.32
CA VAL A 89 -3.78 10.47 15.67
C VAL A 89 -3.87 11.67 16.62
N TYR A 90 -2.90 12.56 16.55
CA TYR A 90 -2.88 13.79 17.33
C TYR A 90 -4.05 14.70 16.96
N LEU A 91 -4.22 14.99 15.68
CA LEU A 91 -5.30 15.85 15.20
C LEU A 91 -6.68 15.24 15.50
N GLY A 92 -6.87 13.94 15.23
CA GLY A 92 -8.11 13.22 15.50
C GLY A 92 -8.51 13.19 16.97
N GLY A 93 -7.50 13.14 17.86
CA GLY A 93 -7.70 13.22 19.29
C GLY A 93 -8.12 14.60 19.80
N LEU A 94 -7.68 15.68 19.15
CA LEU A 94 -7.96 17.06 19.56
C LEU A 94 -9.25 17.63 18.94
N LEU A 95 -9.37 17.56 17.61
CA LEU A 95 -10.42 18.25 16.84
C LEU A 95 -11.60 17.32 16.52
N GLY A 96 -11.39 16.03 16.71
CA GLY A 96 -12.34 14.99 16.34
C GLY A 96 -12.19 14.53 14.87
N PRO A 97 -12.33 13.21 14.65
CA PRO A 97 -11.98 12.60 13.36
C PRO A 97 -12.85 13.09 12.19
N ARG A 98 -14.13 13.37 12.44
CA ARG A 98 -15.05 13.82 11.39
C ARG A 98 -14.72 15.21 10.86
N ARG A 99 -14.41 16.18 11.74
CA ARG A 99 -14.07 17.55 11.33
C ARG A 99 -12.80 17.57 10.50
N ILE A 100 -11.78 16.83 10.92
CA ILE A 100 -10.50 16.76 10.20
C ILE A 100 -10.72 16.15 8.83
N LEU A 101 -11.48 15.06 8.73
CA LEU A 101 -11.74 14.42 7.45
C LEU A 101 -12.44 15.38 6.47
N PHE A 102 -13.45 16.15 6.92
CA PHE A 102 -14.14 17.09 6.04
C PHE A 102 -13.23 18.25 5.60
N ILE A 103 -12.45 18.83 6.50
CA ILE A 103 -11.50 19.89 6.17
C ILE A 103 -10.47 19.37 5.16
N ALA A 104 -9.86 18.23 5.46
CA ALA A 104 -8.85 17.61 4.62
C ALA A 104 -9.42 17.22 3.25
N ALA A 105 -10.63 16.65 3.19
CA ALA A 105 -11.27 16.25 1.93
C ALA A 105 -11.60 17.45 1.06
N THR A 106 -12.15 18.54 1.63
CA THR A 106 -12.40 19.77 0.88
C THR A 106 -11.11 20.38 0.34
N SER A 107 -10.07 20.49 1.19
CA SER A 107 -8.77 21.01 0.77
C SER A 107 -8.15 20.13 -0.34
N PHE A 108 -8.20 18.80 -0.18
CA PHE A 108 -7.67 17.86 -1.17
C PHE A 108 -8.37 17.98 -2.53
N ALA A 109 -9.72 18.03 -2.55
CA ALA A 109 -10.48 18.18 -3.77
C ALA A 109 -10.12 19.46 -4.51
N LEU A 110 -10.00 20.59 -3.79
CA LEU A 110 -9.59 21.87 -4.36
C LEU A 110 -8.15 21.83 -4.88
N ILE A 111 -7.22 21.29 -4.12
CA ILE A 111 -5.82 21.17 -4.55
C ILE A 111 -5.72 20.33 -5.83
N CYS A 112 -6.37 19.16 -5.87
CA CYS A 112 -6.38 18.31 -7.06
C CYS A 112 -7.04 18.98 -8.28
N LEU A 113 -8.01 19.86 -8.07
CA LEU A 113 -8.61 20.64 -9.14
C LEU A 113 -7.61 21.62 -9.77
N PHE A 114 -6.77 22.28 -8.95
CA PHE A 114 -5.86 23.32 -9.39
C PHE A 114 -4.47 22.82 -9.79
N ILE A 115 -4.00 21.65 -9.32
CA ILE A 115 -2.67 21.11 -9.66
C ILE A 115 -2.39 21.14 -11.18
N PRO A 116 -3.30 20.69 -12.07
CA PRO A 116 -3.04 20.67 -13.51
C PRO A 116 -2.85 22.05 -14.15
N LEU A 117 -3.22 23.13 -13.45
CA LEU A 117 -3.08 24.52 -13.93
C LEU A 117 -1.76 25.16 -13.48
N ILE A 118 -0.96 24.44 -12.70
CA ILE A 118 0.30 24.97 -12.15
C ILE A 118 1.44 24.74 -13.14
N HIS A 119 2.13 25.81 -13.52
CA HIS A 119 3.28 25.77 -14.44
C HIS A 119 4.63 25.95 -13.71
N SER A 120 4.63 26.39 -12.46
CA SER A 120 5.84 26.57 -11.67
C SER A 120 6.17 25.29 -10.87
N TYR A 121 7.38 24.77 -11.01
CA TYR A 121 7.85 23.59 -10.29
C TYR A 121 7.73 23.74 -8.76
N SER A 122 8.18 24.88 -8.22
CA SER A 122 8.13 25.11 -6.76
C SER A 122 6.69 25.13 -6.23
N LEU A 123 5.76 25.75 -6.97
CA LEU A 123 4.35 25.79 -6.60
C LEU A 123 3.72 24.40 -6.73
N LEU A 124 4.12 23.62 -7.74
CA LEU A 124 3.66 22.23 -7.92
C LEU A 124 4.09 21.36 -6.76
N ILE A 125 5.38 21.38 -6.36
CA ILE A 125 5.87 20.61 -5.21
C ILE A 125 5.07 20.96 -3.94
N MET A 126 4.84 22.26 -3.70
CA MET A 126 4.04 22.69 -2.55
C MET A 126 2.60 22.16 -2.61
N ALA A 127 1.95 22.24 -3.77
CA ALA A 127 0.59 21.74 -3.96
C ALA A 127 0.52 20.20 -3.78
N VAL A 128 1.51 19.48 -4.30
CA VAL A 128 1.60 18.02 -4.18
C VAL A 128 1.85 17.58 -2.73
N VAL A 129 2.70 18.31 -1.98
CA VAL A 129 2.89 18.09 -0.54
C VAL A 129 1.57 18.32 0.21
N LEU A 130 0.87 19.41 -0.07
CA LEU A 130 -0.43 19.70 0.55
C LEU A 130 -1.49 18.64 0.18
N ALA A 131 -1.49 18.15 -1.06
CA ALA A 131 -2.35 17.03 -1.48
C ALA A 131 -2.03 15.76 -0.71
N GLY A 132 -0.74 15.43 -0.50
CA GLY A 132 -0.30 14.30 0.32
C GLY A 132 -0.70 14.43 1.79
N LEU A 133 -0.50 15.61 2.40
CA LEU A 133 -0.89 15.87 3.79
C LEU A 133 -2.41 15.73 3.99
N THR A 134 -3.21 16.24 3.08
CA THR A 134 -4.67 16.20 3.18
C THR A 134 -5.21 14.79 2.92
N SER A 135 -4.85 14.16 1.81
CA SER A 135 -5.31 12.81 1.45
C SER A 135 -4.85 11.73 2.43
N GLY A 136 -3.66 11.85 3.00
CA GLY A 136 -3.11 10.89 3.95
C GLY A 136 -3.91 10.77 5.26
N THR A 137 -4.78 11.74 5.58
CA THR A 137 -5.72 11.64 6.71
C THR A 137 -6.88 10.69 6.43
N PHE A 138 -7.23 10.44 5.16
CA PHE A 138 -8.42 9.66 4.80
C PHE A 138 -8.32 8.23 5.29
N TYR A 139 -7.18 7.58 5.05
CA TYR A 139 -6.99 6.18 5.36
C TYR A 139 -7.16 5.86 6.87
N PRO A 140 -6.45 6.52 7.79
CA PRO A 140 -6.60 6.28 9.22
C PRO A 140 -8.00 6.63 9.75
N LEU A 141 -8.58 7.73 9.24
CA LEU A 141 -9.87 8.20 9.74
C LEU A 141 -11.03 7.35 9.21
N THR A 142 -11.02 6.97 7.93
CA THR A 142 -12.06 6.11 7.36
C THR A 142 -12.04 4.73 7.98
N LEU A 143 -10.86 4.14 8.20
CA LEU A 143 -10.74 2.87 8.91
C LEU A 143 -11.26 2.97 10.35
N THR A 144 -10.98 4.07 11.04
CA THR A 144 -11.52 4.34 12.37
C THR A 144 -13.05 4.40 12.36
N PHE A 145 -13.65 5.02 11.35
CA PHE A 145 -15.11 5.06 11.19
C PHE A 145 -15.69 3.68 10.91
N ALA A 146 -15.05 2.90 10.05
CA ALA A 146 -15.46 1.53 9.75
C ALA A 146 -15.56 0.70 11.04
N LEU A 147 -14.50 0.69 11.83
CA LEU A 147 -14.43 -0.13 13.05
C LEU A 147 -15.37 0.32 14.16
N ARG A 148 -15.80 1.59 14.18
CA ARG A 148 -16.68 2.14 15.24
C ARG A 148 -18.16 2.08 14.94
N ASN A 149 -18.55 2.11 13.67
CA ASN A 149 -19.95 2.34 13.28
C ASN A 149 -20.59 1.14 12.56
N ILE A 150 -19.82 0.10 12.24
CA ILE A 150 -20.33 -1.06 11.54
C ILE A 150 -20.73 -2.14 12.55
N PRO A 151 -21.96 -2.67 12.47
CA PRO A 151 -22.38 -3.80 13.29
C PRO A 151 -21.48 -5.02 13.07
N LEU A 152 -21.14 -5.75 14.13
CA LEU A 152 -20.23 -6.90 14.10
C LEU A 152 -20.58 -7.98 13.06
N PRO A 153 -21.86 -8.30 12.79
CA PRO A 153 -22.22 -9.28 11.75
C PRO A 153 -21.79 -8.88 10.33
N TYR A 154 -21.76 -7.58 10.03
CA TYR A 154 -21.36 -7.05 8.72
C TYR A 154 -19.87 -6.78 8.62
N LEU A 155 -19.13 -6.92 9.72
CA LEU A 155 -17.71 -6.60 9.79
C LEU A 155 -16.87 -7.44 8.81
N PRO A 156 -17.07 -8.78 8.63
CA PRO A 156 -16.33 -9.56 7.64
C PRO A 156 -16.50 -9.06 6.21
N PHE A 157 -17.72 -8.70 5.82
CA PHE A 157 -18.01 -8.14 4.49
C PHE A 157 -17.35 -6.77 4.31
N THR A 158 -17.39 -5.93 5.34
CA THR A 158 -16.76 -4.59 5.28
C THR A 158 -15.24 -4.69 5.19
N ILE A 159 -14.61 -5.58 5.95
CA ILE A 159 -13.18 -5.82 5.89
C ILE A 159 -12.79 -6.34 4.51
N ALA A 160 -13.52 -7.33 4.00
CA ALA A 160 -13.26 -7.91 2.71
C ALA A 160 -13.40 -6.86 1.59
N LEU A 161 -14.49 -6.11 1.59
CA LEU A 161 -14.74 -5.07 0.60
C LEU A 161 -13.71 -3.92 0.68
N TYR A 162 -13.36 -3.49 1.90
CA TYR A 162 -12.32 -2.48 2.10
C TYR A 162 -10.95 -2.94 1.57
N ALA A 163 -10.53 -4.15 1.89
CA ALA A 163 -9.27 -4.70 1.43
C ALA A 163 -9.23 -4.80 -0.10
N THR A 164 -10.26 -5.34 -0.71
CA THR A 164 -10.31 -5.52 -2.17
C THR A 164 -10.39 -4.20 -2.93
N PHE A 165 -11.05 -3.18 -2.41
CA PHE A 165 -11.06 -1.86 -3.04
C PHE A 165 -9.70 -1.17 -2.99
N VAL A 166 -8.96 -1.34 -1.89
CA VAL A 166 -7.60 -0.79 -1.78
C VAL A 166 -6.65 -1.45 -2.79
N ASP A 167 -6.68 -2.78 -2.90
CA ASP A 167 -5.86 -3.51 -3.85
C ASP A 167 -6.35 -3.30 -5.29
N GLY A 168 -7.67 -3.27 -5.49
CA GLY A 168 -8.29 -2.96 -6.78
C GLY A 168 -7.88 -1.59 -7.31
N ALA A 169 -7.79 -0.57 -6.45
CA ALA A 169 -7.33 0.76 -6.84
C ALA A 169 -5.87 0.75 -7.34
N VAL A 170 -5.00 -0.09 -6.77
CA VAL A 170 -3.62 -0.26 -7.25
C VAL A 170 -3.60 -0.94 -8.62
N ASN A 171 -4.38 -1.99 -8.79
CA ASN A 171 -4.36 -2.87 -9.96
C ASN A 171 -5.10 -2.27 -11.17
N ILE A 172 -6.15 -1.47 -10.93
CA ILE A 172 -6.90 -0.77 -11.99
C ILE A 172 -6.16 0.48 -12.48
N ALA A 173 -5.32 1.10 -11.65
CA ALA A 173 -4.67 2.37 -11.95
C ALA A 173 -3.94 2.38 -13.30
N PRO A 174 -3.13 1.36 -13.70
CA PRO A 174 -2.45 1.38 -14.99
C PRO A 174 -3.41 1.43 -16.20
N SER A 175 -4.46 0.61 -16.19
CA SER A 175 -5.46 0.60 -17.26
C SER A 175 -6.26 1.91 -17.31
N LEU A 176 -6.63 2.45 -16.15
CA LEU A 176 -7.36 3.69 -16.06
C LEU A 176 -6.51 4.89 -16.52
N TYR A 177 -5.21 4.89 -16.16
CA TYR A 177 -4.29 5.92 -16.62
C TYR A 177 -4.03 5.84 -18.12
N GLY A 178 -3.83 4.63 -18.69
CA GLY A 178 -3.71 4.41 -20.12
C GLY A 178 -4.95 4.93 -20.87
N TRP A 179 -6.14 4.63 -20.37
CA TRP A 179 -7.40 5.12 -20.95
C TRP A 179 -7.53 6.65 -20.89
N TYR A 180 -7.13 7.28 -19.76
CA TYR A 180 -7.12 8.76 -19.68
C TYR A 180 -6.18 9.37 -20.69
N ARG A 181 -4.98 8.79 -20.87
CA ARG A 181 -3.98 9.28 -21.81
C ARG A 181 -4.44 9.19 -23.26
N GLU A 182 -5.15 8.12 -23.61
CA GLU A 182 -5.63 7.86 -24.96
C GLU A 182 -6.88 8.69 -25.32
N HIS A 183 -7.85 8.80 -24.41
CA HIS A 183 -9.18 9.36 -24.71
C HIS A 183 -9.42 10.75 -24.12
N LEU A 184 -8.69 11.15 -23.10
CA LEU A 184 -8.89 12.41 -22.41
C LEU A 184 -7.59 13.23 -22.37
N SER A 185 -6.92 13.23 -21.22
CA SER A 185 -5.65 13.92 -21.03
C SER A 185 -5.01 13.51 -19.70
N TRP A 186 -3.70 13.77 -19.52
CA TRP A 186 -2.97 13.45 -18.30
C TRP A 186 -3.52 14.14 -17.04
N GLN A 187 -4.17 15.30 -17.17
CA GLN A 187 -4.74 16.07 -16.06
C GLN A 187 -5.79 15.27 -15.26
N TRP A 188 -6.43 14.30 -15.91
CA TRP A 188 -7.42 13.44 -15.26
C TRP A 188 -6.85 12.59 -14.13
N MET A 189 -5.53 12.43 -14.04
CA MET A 189 -4.93 11.77 -12.89
C MET A 189 -5.19 12.52 -11.56
N PHE A 190 -5.43 13.84 -11.61
CA PHE A 190 -5.82 14.66 -10.46
C PHE A 190 -7.32 14.94 -10.42
N TRP A 191 -7.93 15.28 -11.56
CA TRP A 191 -9.35 15.65 -11.62
C TRP A 191 -10.28 14.50 -11.22
N ASN A 192 -9.93 13.26 -11.51
CA ASN A 192 -10.63 12.09 -11.01
C ASN A 192 -10.79 12.14 -9.47
N SER A 193 -9.71 12.45 -8.76
CA SER A 193 -9.70 12.53 -7.29
C SER A 193 -10.50 13.74 -6.79
N SER A 194 -10.47 14.86 -7.52
CA SER A 194 -11.29 16.03 -7.23
C SER A 194 -12.79 15.75 -7.34
N LEU A 195 -13.22 14.87 -8.26
CA LEU A 195 -14.62 14.48 -8.46
C LEU A 195 -15.10 13.45 -7.44
N ILE A 196 -14.28 12.44 -7.14
CA ILE A 196 -14.66 11.34 -6.24
C ILE A 196 -14.71 11.81 -4.78
N THR A 197 -13.84 12.75 -4.38
CA THR A 197 -13.75 13.21 -2.99
C THR A 197 -15.04 13.86 -2.47
N PRO A 198 -15.74 14.77 -3.18
CA PRO A 198 -17.04 15.29 -2.75
C PRO A 198 -18.11 14.19 -2.61
N LEU A 199 -18.12 13.21 -3.50
CA LEU A 199 -19.04 12.07 -3.40
C LEU A 199 -18.77 11.24 -2.15
N MET A 200 -17.49 10.99 -1.84
CA MET A 200 -17.06 10.39 -0.57
C MET A 200 -17.57 11.20 0.63
N MET A 201 -17.42 12.53 0.58
CA MET A 201 -17.88 13.42 1.67
C MET A 201 -19.39 13.32 1.87
N LEU A 202 -20.20 13.29 0.82
CA LEU A 202 -21.65 13.09 0.89
C LEU A 202 -22.00 11.74 1.52
N CYS A 203 -21.35 10.67 1.09
CA CYS A 203 -21.53 9.33 1.67
C CYS A 203 -21.23 9.31 3.17
N ILE A 204 -20.15 9.95 3.59
CA ILE A 204 -19.76 10.05 5.00
C ILE A 204 -20.71 10.95 5.78
N TYR A 205 -21.20 12.04 5.17
CA TYR A 205 -22.12 12.97 5.81
C TYR A 205 -23.44 12.29 6.20
N TYR A 206 -24.03 11.53 5.29
CA TYR A 206 -25.28 10.82 5.51
C TYR A 206 -25.10 9.46 6.19
N GLY A 207 -23.98 8.80 5.96
CA GLY A 207 -23.72 7.44 6.43
C GLY A 207 -23.11 7.33 7.82
N ILE A 208 -22.43 8.37 8.35
CA ILE A 208 -21.76 8.34 9.64
C ILE A 208 -22.41 9.32 10.62
N PRO A 209 -22.91 8.86 11.77
CA PRO A 209 -23.57 9.73 12.75
C PRO A 209 -22.60 10.77 13.30
N LYS A 210 -23.13 11.94 13.64
CA LYS A 210 -22.37 12.98 14.37
C LYS A 210 -21.96 12.41 15.72
N SER A 211 -20.68 12.14 15.92
CA SER A 211 -20.16 11.75 17.22
C SER A 211 -20.41 12.91 18.20
N THR A 212 -21.05 12.64 19.32
CA THR A 212 -21.03 13.54 20.48
C THR A 212 -19.58 13.79 20.84
N ALA A 213 -19.22 15.06 21.04
CA ALA A 213 -17.86 15.53 21.22
C ALA A 213 -17.03 14.60 22.11
N ALA A 214 -15.88 14.17 21.60
CA ALA A 214 -14.94 13.39 22.39
C ALA A 214 -14.66 14.15 23.69
N LYS A 215 -14.86 13.49 24.85
CA LYS A 215 -14.44 14.06 26.14
C LYS A 215 -12.98 14.47 25.98
N LYS A 216 -12.67 15.75 26.31
CA LYS A 216 -11.29 16.26 26.24
C LYS A 216 -10.34 15.25 26.90
N PRO A 217 -9.23 14.88 26.27
CA PRO A 217 -8.28 13.96 26.87
C PRO A 217 -7.86 14.52 28.24
N ARG A 218 -7.83 13.66 29.27
CA ARG A 218 -7.46 14.03 30.64
C ARG A 218 -6.03 14.56 30.77
N ALA A 219 -5.17 14.35 29.77
CA ALA A 219 -3.80 14.85 29.74
C ALA A 219 -3.52 15.45 28.36
N THR A 220 -2.70 16.51 28.32
CA THR A 220 -2.29 17.16 27.07
C THR A 220 -1.36 16.22 26.26
N PRO A 221 -1.72 15.85 25.03
CA PRO A 221 -0.88 15.02 24.21
C PRO A 221 0.40 15.77 23.79
N SER A 222 1.52 15.05 23.70
CA SER A 222 2.80 15.63 23.29
C SER A 222 2.81 15.96 21.81
N PHE A 223 2.58 17.21 21.43
CA PHE A 223 2.69 17.71 20.07
C PHE A 223 4.06 17.38 19.45
N ALA A 224 5.15 17.70 20.17
CA ALA A 224 6.51 17.49 19.70
C ALA A 224 6.84 16.00 19.47
N GLY A 225 6.29 15.09 20.29
CA GLY A 225 6.50 13.65 20.09
C GLY A 225 5.88 13.14 18.77
N PHE A 226 4.67 13.58 18.44
CA PHE A 226 4.04 13.25 17.15
C PHE A 226 4.73 13.93 15.99
N LEU A 227 5.13 15.19 16.12
CA LEU A 227 5.85 15.92 15.08
C LEU A 227 7.18 15.24 14.74
N TYR A 228 7.96 14.86 15.77
CA TYR A 228 9.26 14.20 15.55
C TYR A 228 9.08 12.82 14.90
N ALA A 229 8.11 12.02 15.34
CA ALA A 229 7.83 10.73 14.71
C ALA A 229 7.41 10.90 13.25
N SER A 230 6.48 11.80 12.97
CA SER A 230 5.96 12.08 11.63
C SER A 230 7.03 12.60 10.69
N ALA A 231 7.80 13.61 11.11
CA ALA A 231 8.88 14.16 10.31
C ALA A 231 10.00 13.13 10.11
N GLY A 232 10.36 12.38 11.15
CA GLY A 232 11.38 11.35 11.06
C GLY A 232 11.00 10.25 10.06
N PHE A 233 9.79 9.74 10.11
CA PHE A 233 9.32 8.76 9.15
C PHE A 233 9.26 9.32 7.72
N ALA A 234 8.81 10.55 7.52
CA ALA A 234 8.76 11.17 6.20
C ALA A 234 10.16 11.35 5.58
N LEU A 235 11.15 11.77 6.37
CA LEU A 235 12.54 11.94 5.92
C LEU A 235 13.20 10.60 5.58
N VAL A 236 12.99 9.56 6.39
CA VAL A 236 13.48 8.21 6.09
C VAL A 236 12.82 7.67 4.83
N TYR A 237 11.51 7.89 4.68
CA TYR A 237 10.79 7.53 3.45
C TYR A 237 11.42 8.19 2.22
N ALA A 238 11.61 9.50 2.26
CA ALA A 238 12.18 10.27 1.16
C ALA A 238 13.61 9.83 0.81
N ALA A 239 14.42 9.53 1.84
CA ALA A 239 15.76 9.00 1.64
C ALA A 239 15.73 7.65 0.91
N LEU A 240 14.93 6.71 1.38
CA LEU A 240 14.83 5.38 0.76
C LEU A 240 14.30 5.47 -0.67
N ASP A 241 13.27 6.28 -0.92
CA ASP A 241 12.66 6.46 -2.24
C ASP A 241 13.65 7.02 -3.27
N GLN A 242 14.54 7.92 -2.84
CA GLN A 242 15.55 8.54 -3.69
C GLN A 242 16.92 7.84 -3.65
N GLY A 243 17.07 6.79 -2.83
CA GLY A 243 18.37 6.18 -2.53
C GLY A 243 19.11 5.71 -3.78
N GLU A 244 18.48 4.97 -4.67
CA GLU A 244 19.09 4.46 -5.91
C GLU A 244 19.51 5.61 -6.83
N ARG A 245 18.69 6.64 -6.96
CA ARG A 245 18.97 7.80 -7.80
C ARG A 245 20.11 8.68 -7.24
N LEU A 246 20.21 8.78 -5.91
CA LEU A 246 21.24 9.58 -5.23
C LEU A 246 22.54 8.81 -4.99
N ASP A 247 22.66 7.58 -5.47
CA ASP A 247 23.82 6.71 -5.20
C ASP A 247 24.06 6.43 -3.71
N TRP A 248 22.97 6.29 -2.95
CA TRP A 248 22.98 5.86 -1.54
C TRP A 248 23.94 6.70 -0.67
N TRP A 249 24.80 6.03 0.09
CA TRP A 249 25.72 6.64 1.04
C TRP A 249 26.79 7.57 0.40
N ARG A 250 26.94 7.56 -0.92
CA ARG A 250 27.83 8.49 -1.62
C ARG A 250 27.24 9.89 -1.72
N SER A 251 25.93 10.03 -1.53
CA SER A 251 25.23 11.32 -1.55
C SER A 251 25.15 11.94 -0.16
N GLY A 252 25.56 13.19 -0.02
CA GLY A 252 25.36 13.98 1.19
C GLY A 252 23.88 14.21 1.49
N VAL A 253 23.03 14.34 0.46
CA VAL A 253 21.56 14.50 0.62
C VAL A 253 20.94 13.26 1.23
N PHE A 254 21.25 12.06 0.72
CA PHE A 254 20.79 10.81 1.28
C PHE A 254 21.21 10.66 2.74
N THR A 255 22.48 10.88 3.03
CA THR A 255 23.03 10.76 4.39
C THR A 255 22.37 11.76 5.34
N ALA A 256 22.14 13.00 4.92
CA ALA A 256 21.45 14.02 5.71
C ALA A 256 19.98 13.64 6.00
N LEU A 257 19.24 13.14 5.01
CA LEU A 257 17.85 12.70 5.17
C LEU A 257 17.73 11.50 6.13
N ILE A 258 18.58 10.49 5.97
CA ILE A 258 18.59 9.29 6.83
C ILE A 258 19.01 9.66 8.26
N ALA A 259 20.07 10.44 8.42
CA ALA A 259 20.58 10.82 9.74
C ALA A 259 19.56 11.68 10.50
N SER A 260 19.03 12.72 9.87
CA SER A 260 18.01 13.60 10.48
C SER A 260 16.71 12.85 10.77
N GLY A 261 16.25 12.02 9.84
CA GLY A 261 15.06 11.21 10.02
C GLY A 261 15.19 10.20 11.18
N SER A 262 16.33 9.48 11.23
CA SER A 262 16.64 8.52 12.30
C SER A 262 16.77 9.24 13.66
N PHE A 263 17.43 10.39 13.70
CA PHE A 263 17.54 11.21 14.91
C PHE A 263 16.18 11.66 15.43
N LEU A 264 15.28 12.08 14.57
CA LEU A 264 13.93 12.50 14.96
C LEU A 264 13.09 11.31 15.46
N ILE A 265 13.17 10.13 14.82
CA ILE A 265 12.50 8.91 15.29
C ILE A 265 13.02 8.52 16.67
N LEU A 266 14.34 8.52 16.85
CA LEU A 266 14.96 8.19 18.14
C LEU A 266 14.55 9.20 19.21
N SER A 267 14.53 10.49 18.89
CA SER A 267 14.08 11.57 19.79
C SER A 267 12.63 11.39 20.20
N ALA A 268 11.75 11.00 19.27
CA ALA A 268 10.35 10.70 19.58
C ALA A 268 10.24 9.49 20.53
N LEU A 269 11.05 8.46 20.31
CA LEU A 269 11.10 7.25 21.13
C LEU A 269 11.62 7.56 22.55
N VAL A 270 12.70 8.33 22.69
CA VAL A 270 13.26 8.75 23.97
C VAL A 270 12.26 9.59 24.76
N ARG A 271 11.59 10.55 24.11
CA ARG A 271 10.51 11.32 24.75
C ARG A 271 9.37 10.44 25.25
N ARG A 272 9.07 9.36 24.55
CA ARG A 272 8.07 8.38 24.96
C ARG A 272 8.44 7.67 26.27
N PHE A 273 9.73 7.33 26.46
CA PHE A 273 10.19 6.72 27.71
C PHE A 273 10.14 7.68 28.91
N ARG A 274 10.18 9.00 28.67
CA ARG A 274 10.12 10.03 29.71
C ARG A 274 8.71 10.35 30.23
N GLY A 275 7.66 9.92 29.50
CA GLY A 275 6.27 10.16 29.93
C GLY A 275 5.22 9.43 29.08
N PRO A 276 4.09 9.04 29.69
CA PRO A 276 3.01 8.39 28.97
C PRO A 276 2.34 9.36 28.00
N ASN A 277 2.13 8.94 26.75
CA ASN A 277 1.31 9.67 25.80
C ASN A 277 -0.13 9.11 25.83
N PRO A 278 -1.14 9.90 26.20
CA PRO A 278 -2.51 9.41 26.37
C PRO A 278 -3.17 8.96 25.05
N LEU A 279 -2.60 9.32 23.90
CA LEU A 279 -3.17 8.99 22.59
C LEU A 279 -2.60 7.71 21.95
N VAL A 280 -1.51 7.14 22.49
CA VAL A 280 -0.86 5.95 21.94
C VAL A 280 -0.97 4.76 22.90
N ASP A 281 -1.57 3.68 22.44
CA ASP A 281 -1.67 2.41 23.17
C ASP A 281 -0.43 1.55 22.94
N MET A 282 0.63 1.76 23.76
CA MET A 282 1.88 1.00 23.66
C MET A 282 1.77 -0.48 24.04
N PRO A 283 0.96 -0.87 25.05
CA PRO A 283 0.73 -2.29 25.34
C PRO A 283 0.25 -3.08 24.12
N TYR A 284 -0.58 -2.47 23.27
CA TYR A 284 -1.01 -3.06 22.02
C TYR A 284 0.15 -3.28 21.04
N LEU A 285 1.00 -2.28 20.81
CA LEU A 285 2.11 -2.37 19.87
C LEU A 285 3.18 -3.38 20.28
N ARG A 286 3.29 -3.69 21.58
CA ARG A 286 4.25 -4.69 22.12
C ARG A 286 3.73 -6.12 22.12
N GLN A 287 2.48 -6.35 21.73
CA GLN A 287 1.93 -7.71 21.66
C GLN A 287 2.60 -8.50 20.52
N TRP A 288 2.96 -9.75 20.80
CA TRP A 288 3.62 -10.64 19.84
C TRP A 288 2.87 -10.73 18.51
N ASN A 289 1.57 -10.98 18.56
CA ASN A 289 0.76 -11.06 17.35
C ASN A 289 0.71 -9.73 16.59
N THR A 290 0.72 -8.57 17.25
CA THR A 290 0.76 -7.26 16.58
C THR A 290 2.06 -7.06 15.82
N ILE A 291 3.19 -7.47 16.40
CA ILE A 291 4.49 -7.43 15.73
C ILE A 291 4.50 -8.34 14.51
N LEU A 292 4.07 -9.60 14.67
CA LEU A 292 4.00 -10.55 13.55
C LEU A 292 3.06 -10.08 12.43
N LEU A 293 1.92 -9.47 12.79
CA LEU A 293 1.00 -8.89 11.81
C LEU A 293 1.59 -7.67 11.10
N GLY A 294 2.38 -6.84 11.80
CA GLY A 294 3.13 -5.75 11.18
C GLY A 294 4.15 -6.26 10.17
N ILE A 295 4.90 -7.30 10.52
CA ILE A 295 5.85 -7.95 9.61
C ILE A 295 5.09 -8.62 8.45
N GLY A 296 3.97 -9.28 8.71
CA GLY A 296 3.10 -9.87 7.68
C GLY A 296 2.56 -8.84 6.69
N LEU A 297 2.17 -7.66 7.19
CA LEU A 297 1.76 -6.54 6.33
C LEU A 297 2.93 -6.03 5.47
N PHE A 298 4.13 -5.98 6.03
CA PHE A 298 5.33 -5.63 5.27
C PHE A 298 5.59 -6.63 4.15
N PHE A 299 5.58 -7.95 4.42
CA PHE A 299 5.72 -8.98 3.40
C PHE A 299 4.62 -8.92 2.35
N PHE A 300 3.37 -8.70 2.76
CA PHE A 300 2.26 -8.50 1.83
C PHE A 300 2.53 -7.34 0.87
N ARG A 301 2.96 -6.20 1.39
CA ARG A 301 3.30 -5.02 0.57
C ARG A 301 4.49 -5.27 -0.34
N PHE A 302 5.50 -6.02 0.12
CA PHE A 302 6.61 -6.45 -0.70
C PHE A 302 6.15 -7.34 -1.87
N CYS A 303 5.28 -8.31 -1.60
CA CYS A 303 4.77 -9.23 -2.61
C CYS A 303 3.89 -8.54 -3.68
N LEU A 304 3.25 -7.41 -3.34
CA LEU A 304 2.54 -6.58 -4.32
C LEU A 304 3.45 -6.02 -5.43
N VAL A 305 4.76 -6.01 -5.21
CA VAL A 305 5.75 -5.56 -6.19
C VAL A 305 5.60 -6.29 -7.53
N THR A 306 5.16 -7.55 -7.51
CA THR A 306 4.88 -8.32 -8.74
C THR A 306 3.97 -7.56 -9.69
N THR A 307 2.84 -7.05 -9.21
CA THR A 307 1.88 -6.30 -10.01
C THR A 307 2.33 -4.86 -10.27
N ILE A 308 2.98 -4.24 -9.27
CA ILE A 308 3.31 -2.81 -9.31
C ILE A 308 4.56 -2.51 -10.15
N ILE A 309 5.55 -3.39 -10.15
CA ILE A 309 6.87 -3.16 -10.76
C ILE A 309 7.21 -4.21 -11.81
N LEU A 310 7.25 -5.51 -11.44
CA LEU A 310 7.83 -6.53 -12.30
C LEU A 310 7.05 -6.73 -13.60
N VAL A 311 5.72 -6.84 -13.54
CA VAL A 311 4.90 -7.03 -14.73
C VAL A 311 4.92 -5.81 -15.64
N PRO A 312 4.65 -4.58 -15.16
CA PRO A 312 4.76 -3.39 -16.00
C PRO A 312 6.17 -3.18 -16.55
N GLN A 313 7.21 -3.40 -15.75
CA GLN A 313 8.59 -3.22 -16.19
C GLN A 313 8.99 -4.24 -17.26
N SER A 314 8.57 -5.51 -17.12
CA SER A 314 8.84 -6.55 -18.14
C SER A 314 8.24 -6.20 -19.50
N LEU A 315 7.04 -5.65 -19.53
CA LEU A 315 6.39 -5.22 -20.76
C LEU A 315 7.03 -3.93 -21.30
N ALA A 316 7.30 -2.95 -20.44
CA ALA A 316 7.90 -1.66 -20.84
C ALA A 316 9.28 -1.82 -21.49
N ILE A 317 10.15 -2.72 -21.00
CA ILE A 317 11.47 -2.96 -21.61
C ILE A 317 11.37 -3.61 -22.99
N HIS A 318 10.25 -4.30 -23.29
CA HIS A 318 9.96 -4.87 -24.60
C HIS A 318 9.24 -3.89 -25.53
N GLY A 319 9.07 -2.62 -25.11
CA GLY A 319 8.51 -1.56 -25.93
C GLY A 319 6.98 -1.44 -25.88
N PHE A 320 6.31 -2.12 -24.94
CA PHE A 320 4.87 -1.96 -24.74
C PHE A 320 4.57 -0.62 -24.05
N GLU A 321 3.57 0.08 -24.52
CA GLU A 321 3.10 1.34 -23.93
C GLU A 321 2.12 1.12 -22.77
N ALA A 322 1.79 2.20 -22.04
CA ALA A 322 0.97 2.13 -20.83
C ALA A 322 -0.44 1.55 -21.08
N ASP A 323 -1.04 1.83 -22.23
CA ASP A 323 -2.33 1.29 -22.70
C ASP A 323 -2.28 -0.22 -22.92
N GLN A 324 -1.14 -0.74 -23.38
CA GLN A 324 -0.89 -2.16 -23.62
C GLN A 324 -0.50 -2.91 -22.33
N ILE A 325 0.14 -2.22 -21.37
CA ILE A 325 0.53 -2.76 -20.07
C ILE A 325 -0.70 -2.90 -19.17
N GLY A 326 -1.61 -1.92 -19.20
CA GLY A 326 -2.81 -1.90 -18.38
C GLY A 326 -3.62 -3.21 -18.41
N PRO A 327 -3.94 -3.75 -19.60
CA PRO A 327 -4.66 -5.01 -19.74
C PRO A 327 -4.01 -6.22 -19.07
N ALA A 328 -2.69 -6.26 -18.90
CA ALA A 328 -2.03 -7.33 -18.15
C ALA A 328 -2.35 -7.26 -16.66
N VAL A 329 -2.24 -6.06 -16.10
CA VAL A 329 -2.38 -5.84 -14.64
C VAL A 329 -3.85 -5.88 -14.18
N ILE A 330 -4.81 -5.46 -15.02
CA ILE A 330 -6.24 -5.40 -14.63
C ILE A 330 -6.81 -6.78 -14.28
N TRP A 331 -6.24 -7.86 -14.83
CA TRP A 331 -6.66 -9.23 -14.51
C TRP A 331 -6.48 -9.56 -13.02
N SER A 332 -5.54 -8.94 -12.33
CA SER A 332 -5.43 -9.08 -10.88
C SER A 332 -6.56 -8.39 -10.10
N ALA A 333 -7.25 -7.42 -10.71
CA ALA A 333 -8.41 -6.78 -10.12
C ALA A 333 -9.74 -7.53 -10.38
N THR A 334 -9.82 -8.33 -11.44
CA THR A 334 -11.08 -8.99 -11.85
C THR A 334 -11.67 -9.94 -10.80
N PRO A 335 -10.91 -10.80 -10.08
CA PRO A 335 -11.47 -11.74 -9.12
C PRO A 335 -11.79 -11.09 -7.77
N LEU A 336 -11.35 -9.85 -7.50
CA LEU A 336 -11.31 -9.26 -6.17
C LEU A 336 -12.67 -9.24 -5.47
N LEU A 337 -13.74 -8.86 -6.17
CA LEU A 337 -15.09 -8.81 -5.58
C LEU A 337 -15.65 -10.20 -5.25
N LEU A 338 -15.47 -11.17 -6.14
CA LEU A 338 -15.90 -12.55 -5.91
C LEU A 338 -15.13 -13.17 -4.76
N VAL A 339 -13.81 -12.96 -4.73
CA VAL A 339 -12.92 -13.45 -3.67
C VAL A 339 -13.25 -12.76 -2.34
N ALA A 340 -13.56 -11.46 -2.34
CA ALA A 340 -14.00 -10.75 -1.15
C ALA A 340 -15.27 -11.37 -0.54
N PHE A 341 -16.25 -11.65 -1.38
CA PHE A 341 -17.50 -12.27 -0.93
C PHE A 341 -17.26 -13.68 -0.39
N ALA A 342 -16.50 -14.50 -1.13
CA ALA A 342 -16.13 -15.84 -0.68
C ALA A 342 -15.35 -15.82 0.64
N ALA A 343 -14.37 -14.92 0.79
CA ALA A 343 -13.59 -14.76 2.01
C ALA A 343 -14.47 -14.35 3.21
N ALA A 344 -15.42 -13.43 3.01
CA ALA A 344 -16.35 -13.03 4.05
C ALA A 344 -17.24 -14.20 4.51
N LEU A 345 -17.74 -15.01 3.58
CA LEU A 345 -18.51 -16.22 3.89
C LEU A 345 -17.66 -17.25 4.64
N LEU A 346 -16.41 -17.48 4.24
CA LEU A 346 -15.49 -18.39 4.91
C LEU A 346 -15.21 -17.95 6.36
N LEU A 347 -15.03 -16.64 6.60
CA LEU A 347 -14.86 -16.09 7.94
C LEU A 347 -16.10 -16.29 8.80
N LEU A 348 -17.31 -16.16 8.23
CA LEU A 348 -18.57 -16.45 8.91
C LEU A 348 -18.79 -17.95 9.12
N ALA A 349 -18.26 -18.81 8.26
CA ALA A 349 -18.27 -20.27 8.41
C ALA A 349 -17.22 -20.78 9.43
N LYS A 350 -16.74 -19.94 10.35
CA LYS A 350 -15.75 -20.22 11.40
C LYS A 350 -14.33 -20.55 10.91
N MET A 351 -14.03 -20.27 9.65
CA MET A 351 -12.66 -20.41 9.16
C MET A 351 -11.71 -19.46 9.90
N ASP A 352 -10.52 -19.97 10.26
CA ASP A 352 -9.48 -19.15 10.88
C ASP A 352 -8.92 -18.16 9.84
N SER A 353 -8.91 -16.86 10.18
CA SER A 353 -8.40 -15.80 9.30
C SER A 353 -6.92 -16.00 8.90
N ARG A 354 -6.13 -16.75 9.69
CA ARG A 354 -4.75 -17.11 9.36
C ARG A 354 -4.66 -18.09 8.20
N LEU A 355 -5.61 -19.04 8.10
CA LEU A 355 -5.66 -19.97 6.96
C LEU A 355 -5.99 -19.22 5.66
N LEU A 356 -6.87 -18.23 5.74
CA LEU A 356 -7.15 -17.38 4.61
C LEU A 356 -5.91 -16.59 4.15
N MET A 357 -5.16 -16.03 5.12
CA MET A 357 -3.90 -15.35 4.85
C MET A 357 -2.85 -16.29 4.26
N ALA A 358 -2.73 -17.51 4.78
CA ALA A 358 -1.82 -18.53 4.25
C ALA A 358 -2.19 -18.94 2.82
N ALA A 359 -3.47 -19.19 2.53
CA ALA A 359 -3.94 -19.49 1.19
C ALA A 359 -3.61 -18.34 0.22
N GLY A 360 -3.75 -17.08 0.67
CA GLY A 360 -3.38 -15.92 -0.13
C GLY A 360 -1.90 -15.89 -0.48
N PHE A 361 -1.00 -16.04 0.49
CA PHE A 361 0.44 -16.08 0.23
C PHE A 361 0.86 -17.29 -0.61
N ALA A 362 0.20 -18.44 -0.45
CA ALA A 362 0.46 -19.62 -1.29
C ALA A 362 0.08 -19.36 -2.77
N CYS A 363 -1.09 -18.74 -3.04
CA CYS A 363 -1.49 -18.34 -4.38
C CYS A 363 -0.50 -17.33 -4.99
N MET A 364 -0.06 -16.32 -4.22
CA MET A 364 0.92 -15.34 -4.67
C MET A 364 2.27 -15.98 -4.97
N ALA A 365 2.74 -16.92 -4.14
CA ALA A 365 3.97 -17.66 -4.38
C ALA A 365 3.89 -18.46 -5.69
N PHE A 366 2.79 -19.17 -5.89
CA PHE A 366 2.59 -19.99 -7.09
C PHE A 366 2.50 -19.13 -8.35
N ALA A 367 1.75 -18.02 -8.32
CA ALA A 367 1.67 -17.07 -9.43
C ALA A 367 3.05 -16.49 -9.77
N SER A 368 3.85 -16.13 -8.76
CA SER A 368 5.21 -15.63 -8.97
C SER A 368 6.14 -16.69 -9.57
N CYS A 369 6.06 -17.95 -9.12
CA CYS A 369 6.81 -19.05 -9.73
C CYS A 369 6.45 -19.29 -11.21
N LEU A 370 5.17 -19.14 -11.58
CA LEU A 370 4.75 -19.24 -12.97
C LEU A 370 5.31 -18.08 -13.81
N ASN A 371 5.29 -16.85 -13.27
CA ASN A 371 5.85 -15.67 -13.94
C ASN A 371 7.39 -15.72 -14.06
N ALA A 372 8.08 -16.48 -13.22
CA ALA A 372 9.54 -16.67 -13.30
C ALA A 372 10.01 -17.44 -14.54
N ASN A 373 9.11 -17.93 -15.38
CA ASN A 373 9.41 -18.51 -16.69
C ASN A 373 9.27 -17.50 -17.85
N LEU A 374 9.32 -16.20 -17.56
CA LEU A 374 9.24 -15.12 -18.53
C LEU A 374 10.30 -15.26 -19.61
N THR A 375 9.90 -15.04 -20.85
CA THR A 375 10.78 -14.94 -22.01
C THR A 375 10.58 -13.61 -22.73
N SER A 376 11.53 -13.24 -23.58
CA SER A 376 11.42 -12.04 -24.42
C SER A 376 10.27 -12.06 -25.44
N ALA A 377 9.62 -13.21 -25.62
CA ALA A 377 8.45 -13.36 -26.50
C ALA A 377 7.10 -13.12 -25.77
N TRP A 378 7.12 -12.85 -24.47
CA TRP A 378 5.89 -12.64 -23.72
C TRP A 378 5.25 -11.29 -24.06
N SER A 379 3.92 -11.33 -24.18
CA SER A 379 3.05 -10.17 -24.33
C SER A 379 2.13 -10.03 -23.09
N ALA A 380 1.30 -9.00 -23.07
CA ALA A 380 0.33 -8.79 -22.00
C ALA A 380 -0.57 -10.01 -21.74
N SER A 381 -0.97 -10.73 -22.79
CA SER A 381 -1.86 -11.90 -22.68
C SER A 381 -1.26 -13.09 -21.93
N ASN A 382 0.07 -13.22 -21.91
CA ASN A 382 0.75 -14.28 -21.17
C ASN A 382 0.58 -14.14 -19.66
N TYR A 383 0.39 -12.90 -19.18
CA TYR A 383 0.19 -12.61 -17.76
C TYR A 383 -1.24 -12.79 -17.26
N TYR A 384 -2.26 -12.86 -18.13
CA TYR A 384 -3.66 -12.84 -17.71
C TYR A 384 -4.00 -13.90 -16.65
N ARG A 385 -3.57 -15.15 -16.86
CA ARG A 385 -3.85 -16.24 -15.92
C ARG A 385 -3.09 -16.10 -14.59
N THR A 386 -1.84 -15.70 -14.67
CA THR A 386 -0.99 -15.54 -13.48
C THR A 386 -1.39 -14.31 -12.68
N GLU A 387 -1.78 -13.22 -13.32
CA GLU A 387 -2.30 -12.03 -12.65
C GLU A 387 -3.69 -12.27 -12.03
N LEU A 388 -4.56 -13.05 -12.67
CA LEU A 388 -5.82 -13.48 -12.05
C LEU A 388 -5.56 -14.26 -10.75
N LEU A 389 -4.63 -15.23 -10.78
CA LEU A 389 -4.23 -15.98 -9.59
C LEU A 389 -3.56 -15.08 -8.54
N MET A 390 -2.74 -14.11 -8.98
CA MET A 390 -2.12 -13.11 -8.13
C MET A 390 -3.19 -12.28 -7.41
N GLY A 391 -4.25 -11.85 -8.12
CA GLY A 391 -5.38 -11.11 -7.55
C GLY A 391 -6.13 -11.91 -6.48
N VAL A 392 -6.38 -13.20 -6.73
CA VAL A 392 -6.96 -14.11 -5.72
C VAL A 392 -6.07 -14.15 -4.47
N GLY A 393 -4.76 -14.31 -4.67
CA GLY A 393 -3.77 -14.35 -3.59
C GLY A 393 -3.74 -13.04 -2.79
N GLN A 394 -3.71 -11.90 -3.46
CA GLN A 394 -3.72 -10.57 -2.85
C GLN A 394 -4.96 -10.37 -1.98
N ALA A 395 -6.15 -10.68 -2.50
CA ALA A 395 -7.39 -10.55 -1.76
C ALA A 395 -7.41 -11.42 -0.50
N PHE A 396 -7.12 -12.71 -0.61
CA PHE A 396 -7.10 -13.61 0.54
C PHE A 396 -6.05 -13.22 1.58
N ALA A 397 -4.84 -12.88 1.17
CA ALA A 397 -3.77 -12.46 2.07
C ALA A 397 -4.16 -11.18 2.84
N PHE A 398 -4.65 -10.16 2.15
CA PHE A 398 -4.96 -8.88 2.77
C PHE A 398 -6.22 -8.94 3.64
N ILE A 399 -7.27 -9.62 3.18
CA ILE A 399 -8.48 -9.85 3.98
C ILE A 399 -8.14 -10.63 5.24
N GLY A 400 -7.38 -11.73 5.11
CA GLY A 400 -6.95 -12.55 6.24
C GLY A 400 -6.13 -11.77 7.25
N LEU A 401 -5.22 -10.91 6.77
CA LEU A 401 -4.39 -10.04 7.59
C LEU A 401 -5.24 -9.01 8.36
N VAL A 402 -6.09 -8.25 7.67
CA VAL A 402 -6.96 -7.24 8.31
C VAL A 402 -7.94 -7.91 9.26
N ALA A 403 -8.53 -9.05 8.88
CA ALA A 403 -9.44 -9.81 9.73
C ALA A 403 -8.74 -10.28 11.02
N THR A 404 -7.52 -10.81 10.93
CA THR A 404 -6.75 -11.25 12.11
C THR A 404 -6.46 -10.09 13.06
N ILE A 405 -6.08 -8.92 12.53
CA ILE A 405 -5.80 -7.73 13.33
C ILE A 405 -7.06 -7.24 14.05
N VAL A 406 -8.20 -7.20 13.36
CA VAL A 406 -9.47 -6.75 13.96
C VAL A 406 -9.93 -7.71 15.05
N LEU A 407 -9.85 -9.04 14.83
CA LEU A 407 -10.14 -10.03 15.87
C LEU A 407 -9.27 -9.85 17.11
N GLN A 408 -7.98 -9.60 16.92
CA GLN A 408 -7.07 -9.31 18.03
C GLN A 408 -7.46 -8.04 18.78
N GLY A 409 -7.92 -7.02 18.08
CA GLY A 409 -8.44 -5.79 18.68
C GLY A 409 -9.70 -6.00 19.50
N VAL A 410 -10.63 -6.81 19.01
CA VAL A 410 -11.83 -7.21 19.79
C VAL A 410 -11.42 -7.96 21.05
N PHE A 411 -10.54 -8.94 20.89
CA PHE A 411 -10.10 -9.82 21.98
C PHE A 411 -9.34 -9.09 23.09
N SER A 412 -8.50 -8.13 22.73
CA SER A 412 -7.75 -7.29 23.71
C SER A 412 -8.59 -6.21 24.38
N GLY A 413 -9.88 -6.10 24.07
CA GLY A 413 -10.74 -5.01 24.55
C GLY A 413 -10.40 -3.64 23.92
N GLY A 414 -9.59 -3.64 22.86
CA GLY A 414 -9.08 -2.43 22.22
C GLY A 414 -10.15 -1.64 21.49
N LEU A 415 -11.11 -2.31 20.84
CA LEU A 415 -12.18 -1.63 20.07
C LEU A 415 -13.09 -0.73 20.92
N SER A 416 -13.17 -0.96 22.23
CA SER A 416 -13.87 -0.05 23.16
C SER A 416 -13.08 1.22 23.48
N LYS A 417 -11.77 1.25 23.19
CA LYS A 417 -10.88 2.38 23.49
C LYS A 417 -10.61 3.20 22.23
N PRO A 418 -11.04 4.47 22.15
CA PRO A 418 -10.77 5.32 20.99
C PRO A 418 -9.28 5.45 20.65
N GLN A 419 -8.43 5.45 21.67
CA GLN A 419 -6.98 5.54 21.57
C GLN A 419 -6.37 4.32 20.84
N TRP A 420 -6.88 3.11 21.13
CA TRP A 420 -6.44 1.90 20.47
C TRP A 420 -6.72 1.94 18.97
N ILE A 421 -7.95 2.35 18.58
CA ILE A 421 -8.37 2.40 17.17
C ILE A 421 -7.49 3.40 16.39
N LEU A 422 -7.22 4.56 16.96
CA LEU A 422 -6.36 5.57 16.34
C LEU A 422 -4.91 5.06 16.21
N THR A 423 -4.37 4.46 17.29
CA THR A 423 -3.01 3.87 17.28
C THR A 423 -2.90 2.76 16.23
N PHE A 424 -3.89 1.88 16.18
CA PHE A 424 -3.96 0.82 15.19
C PHE A 424 -4.00 1.37 13.75
N SER A 425 -4.90 2.32 13.49
CA SER A 425 -5.06 2.88 12.14
C SER A 425 -3.79 3.59 11.65
N ALA A 426 -3.10 4.34 12.54
CA ALA A 426 -1.85 4.99 12.21
C ALA A 426 -0.70 3.97 11.99
N PHE A 427 -0.58 2.96 12.85
CA PHE A 427 0.40 1.89 12.74
C PHE A 427 0.23 1.13 11.40
N PHE A 428 -0.99 0.72 11.11
CA PHE A 428 -1.32 0.02 9.88
C PHE A 428 -1.00 0.86 8.64
N HIS A 429 -1.39 2.14 8.62
CA HIS A 429 -1.13 3.05 7.52
C HIS A 429 0.37 3.27 7.31
N THR A 430 1.12 3.52 8.39
CA THR A 430 2.56 3.75 8.32
C THR A 430 3.31 2.53 7.79
N ILE A 431 3.04 1.33 8.32
CA ILE A 431 3.68 0.09 7.83
C ILE A 431 3.31 -0.20 6.38
N ARG A 432 2.05 0.05 6.00
CA ARG A 432 1.60 -0.13 4.62
C ARG A 432 2.41 0.73 3.64
N LEU A 433 2.64 1.99 3.96
CA LEU A 433 3.40 2.91 3.11
C LEU A 433 4.88 2.56 3.08
N PHE A 434 5.48 2.36 4.26
CA PHE A 434 6.88 1.95 4.35
C PHE A 434 7.14 0.60 3.69
N GLY A 435 6.31 -0.39 3.93
CA GLY A 435 6.45 -1.72 3.32
C GLY A 435 6.39 -1.66 1.80
N GLY A 436 5.51 -0.83 1.23
CA GLY A 436 5.44 -0.61 -0.21
C GLY A 436 6.70 0.05 -0.76
N ASN A 437 7.19 1.11 -0.11
CA ASN A 437 8.39 1.81 -0.54
C ASN A 437 9.65 0.94 -0.41
N VAL A 438 9.88 0.38 0.77
CA VAL A 438 11.04 -0.51 1.00
C VAL A 438 11.01 -1.69 0.04
N GLY A 439 9.81 -2.26 -0.20
CA GLY A 439 9.65 -3.32 -1.19
C GLY A 439 10.03 -2.90 -2.60
N ALA A 440 9.59 -1.72 -3.04
CA ALA A 440 9.94 -1.17 -4.34
C ALA A 440 11.44 -0.89 -4.47
N VAL A 441 12.04 -0.32 -3.44
CA VAL A 441 13.48 -0.01 -3.39
C VAL A 441 14.33 -1.30 -3.44
N ILE A 442 14.00 -2.29 -2.60
CA ILE A 442 14.71 -3.58 -2.59
C ILE A 442 14.59 -4.25 -3.95
N MET A 443 13.39 -4.28 -4.54
CA MET A 443 13.19 -4.93 -5.83
C MET A 443 13.89 -4.18 -6.97
N GLY A 444 13.81 -2.85 -7.00
CA GLY A 444 14.49 -2.05 -8.02
C GLY A 444 16.01 -2.25 -7.97
N HIS A 445 16.59 -2.18 -6.78
CA HIS A 445 18.03 -2.43 -6.59
C HIS A 445 18.41 -3.87 -6.94
N PHE A 446 17.61 -4.86 -6.52
CA PHE A 446 17.84 -6.27 -6.84
C PHE A 446 17.84 -6.51 -8.35
N VAL A 447 16.84 -6.03 -9.09
CA VAL A 447 16.76 -6.17 -10.54
C VAL A 447 17.94 -5.50 -11.23
N ALA A 448 18.35 -4.30 -10.78
CA ALA A 448 19.50 -3.59 -11.32
C ALA A 448 20.83 -4.35 -11.11
N GLN A 449 21.04 -4.96 -9.94
CA GLN A 449 22.22 -5.77 -9.67
C GLN A 449 22.22 -7.08 -10.47
N ARG A 450 21.04 -7.73 -10.59
CA ARG A 450 20.90 -8.95 -11.39
C ARG A 450 21.09 -8.67 -12.89
N GLU A 451 20.62 -7.51 -13.37
CA GLU A 451 20.87 -7.09 -14.77
C GLU A 451 22.37 -6.97 -15.05
N LYS A 452 23.13 -6.31 -14.20
CA LYS A 452 24.59 -6.20 -14.33
C LYS A 452 25.25 -7.58 -14.35
N LEU A 453 24.81 -8.50 -13.49
CA LEU A 453 25.32 -9.86 -13.43
C LEU A 453 25.03 -10.61 -14.75
N HIS A 454 23.77 -10.60 -15.19
CA HIS A 454 23.36 -11.30 -16.42
C HIS A 454 23.99 -10.66 -17.66
N SER A 455 24.11 -9.33 -17.73
CA SER A 455 24.81 -8.63 -18.81
C SER A 455 26.27 -9.06 -18.89
N ASN A 456 26.96 -9.19 -17.76
CA ASN A 456 28.35 -9.66 -17.74
C ASN A 456 28.46 -11.12 -18.19
N LEU A 457 27.58 -12.01 -17.69
CA LEU A 457 27.60 -13.43 -18.07
C LEU A 457 27.27 -13.65 -19.55
N LEU A 458 26.26 -12.96 -20.07
CA LEU A 458 25.90 -13.03 -21.49
C LEU A 458 27.01 -12.40 -22.35
N GLY A 459 27.67 -11.35 -21.89
CA GLY A 459 28.78 -10.69 -22.55
C GLY A 459 29.97 -11.61 -22.81
N LEU A 460 30.20 -12.61 -21.95
CA LEU A 460 31.24 -13.60 -22.16
C LEU A 460 31.04 -14.44 -23.45
N HIS A 461 29.81 -14.54 -23.95
CA HIS A 461 29.45 -15.29 -25.13
C HIS A 461 29.46 -14.41 -26.40
N VAL A 462 29.57 -13.08 -26.25
CA VAL A 462 29.52 -12.10 -27.37
C VAL A 462 30.84 -11.34 -27.42
N GLN A 463 31.96 -12.10 -27.49
CA GLN A 463 33.29 -11.50 -27.54
C GLN A 463 33.75 -11.30 -29.00
N SER A 464 34.58 -10.29 -29.22
CA SER A 464 35.28 -10.06 -30.45
C SER A 464 36.20 -11.25 -30.75
N GLY A 465 36.23 -11.68 -32.01
CA GLY A 465 36.95 -12.87 -32.44
C GLY A 465 36.14 -14.18 -32.38
N ASN A 466 34.95 -14.16 -31.79
CA ASN A 466 34.01 -15.27 -31.93
C ASN A 466 33.32 -15.19 -33.28
N TRP A 467 33.49 -16.23 -34.10
CA TRP A 467 33.01 -16.24 -35.50
C TRP A 467 31.50 -15.99 -35.62
N ILE A 468 30.68 -16.46 -34.65
CA ILE A 468 29.23 -16.24 -34.64
C ILE A 468 28.95 -14.75 -34.40
N THR A 469 29.65 -14.13 -33.46
CA THR A 469 29.54 -12.71 -33.16
C THR A 469 29.94 -11.85 -34.33
N ASP A 470 31.11 -12.13 -34.92
CA ASP A 470 31.65 -11.39 -36.06
C ASP A 470 30.74 -11.53 -37.30
N THR A 471 30.26 -12.75 -37.60
CA THR A 471 29.30 -12.99 -38.68
C THR A 471 27.99 -12.21 -38.45
N SER A 472 27.48 -12.20 -37.23
CA SER A 472 26.27 -11.44 -36.87
C SER A 472 26.47 -9.92 -37.03
N ILE A 473 27.65 -9.40 -36.64
CA ILE A 473 28.00 -7.99 -36.85
C ILE A 473 28.04 -7.66 -38.34
N HIS A 474 28.69 -8.50 -39.14
CA HIS A 474 28.78 -8.29 -40.60
C HIS A 474 27.40 -8.32 -41.27
N GLN A 475 26.56 -9.30 -40.93
CA GLN A 475 25.20 -9.38 -41.50
C GLN A 475 24.33 -8.17 -41.10
N LEU A 476 24.36 -7.78 -39.85
CA LEU A 476 23.66 -6.59 -39.37
C LEU A 476 24.21 -5.31 -40.00
N SER A 477 25.54 -5.18 -40.13
CA SER A 477 26.15 -4.00 -40.74
C SER A 477 25.80 -3.87 -42.20
N ALA A 478 25.73 -4.98 -42.94
CA ALA A 478 25.28 -4.99 -44.34
C ALA A 478 23.81 -4.47 -44.44
N GLY A 479 22.92 -4.93 -43.57
CA GLY A 479 21.52 -4.45 -43.55
C GLY A 479 21.38 -2.98 -43.13
N LEU A 480 22.31 -2.47 -42.31
CA LEU A 480 22.30 -1.08 -41.83
C LEU A 480 23.11 -0.12 -42.71
N PHE A 481 23.85 -0.62 -43.69
CA PHE A 481 24.75 0.18 -44.54
C PHE A 481 24.05 1.32 -45.27
N ALA A 482 22.89 1.05 -45.86
CA ALA A 482 22.10 2.06 -46.57
C ALA A 482 21.62 3.23 -45.69
N LYS A 483 21.58 3.05 -44.37
CA LYS A 483 21.18 4.05 -43.37
C LYS A 483 22.37 4.62 -42.59
N SER A 484 23.59 4.38 -43.04
CA SER A 484 24.83 4.76 -42.34
C SER A 484 25.74 5.59 -43.26
N SER A 485 26.58 6.44 -42.66
CA SER A 485 27.53 7.28 -43.38
C SER A 485 28.80 6.53 -43.90
N GLY A 486 28.83 5.21 -43.78
CA GLY A 486 29.95 4.36 -44.20
C GLY A 486 30.00 3.05 -43.43
N LEU A 487 30.93 2.17 -43.81
CA LEU A 487 31.05 0.82 -43.25
C LEU A 487 31.34 0.83 -41.72
N SER A 488 32.21 1.70 -41.26
CA SER A 488 32.55 1.81 -39.83
C SER A 488 31.35 2.26 -38.99
N ALA A 489 30.55 3.20 -39.50
CA ALA A 489 29.33 3.62 -38.87
C ALA A 489 28.25 2.50 -38.87
N ALA A 490 28.15 1.72 -39.92
CA ALA A 490 27.26 0.56 -40.00
C ALA A 490 27.67 -0.53 -39.00
N MET A 491 28.98 -0.82 -38.88
CA MET A 491 29.51 -1.75 -37.88
C MET A 491 29.24 -1.30 -36.44
N SER A 492 29.50 -0.02 -36.13
CA SER A 492 29.22 0.55 -34.81
C SER A 492 27.73 0.42 -34.46
N ARG A 493 26.84 0.70 -35.41
CA ARG A 493 25.39 0.51 -35.21
C ARG A 493 25.01 -0.96 -34.99
N ALA A 494 25.64 -1.90 -35.75
CA ALA A 494 25.44 -3.33 -35.58
C ALA A 494 25.82 -3.80 -34.18
N VAL A 495 26.99 -3.37 -33.68
CA VAL A 495 27.41 -3.62 -32.29
C VAL A 495 26.40 -3.05 -31.29
N GLY A 496 25.90 -1.84 -31.54
CA GLY A 496 24.84 -1.22 -30.71
C GLY A 496 23.57 -2.06 -30.65
N VAL A 497 23.13 -2.64 -31.79
CA VAL A 497 21.96 -3.54 -31.83
C VAL A 497 22.20 -4.81 -31.04
N ILE A 498 23.37 -5.43 -31.15
CA ILE A 498 23.71 -6.64 -30.39
C ILE A 498 23.74 -6.33 -28.90
N ASN A 499 24.39 -5.24 -28.51
CA ASN A 499 24.41 -4.81 -27.09
C ASN A 499 23.01 -4.52 -26.56
N GLY A 500 22.14 -3.88 -27.35
CA GLY A 500 20.75 -3.66 -26.99
C GLY A 500 19.97 -4.96 -26.74
N ARG A 501 20.15 -5.97 -27.62
CA ARG A 501 19.55 -7.31 -27.47
C ARG A 501 20.07 -8.03 -26.22
N LEU A 502 21.39 -7.94 -25.97
CA LEU A 502 22.02 -8.54 -24.80
C LEU A 502 21.44 -7.94 -23.52
N ARG A 503 21.36 -6.61 -23.43
CA ARG A 503 20.77 -5.93 -22.27
C ARG A 503 19.30 -6.30 -22.08
N LEU A 504 18.52 -6.33 -23.14
CA LEU A 504 17.11 -6.74 -23.08
C LEU A 504 16.96 -8.14 -22.49
N GLN A 505 17.80 -9.08 -22.95
CA GLN A 505 17.80 -10.46 -22.43
C GLN A 505 18.26 -10.50 -20.97
N ALA A 506 19.28 -9.72 -20.58
CA ALA A 506 19.75 -9.61 -19.21
C ALA A 506 18.65 -9.05 -18.28
N TYR A 507 17.91 -8.04 -18.73
CA TYR A 507 16.76 -7.52 -17.99
C TYR A 507 15.66 -8.56 -17.83
N THR A 508 15.34 -9.30 -18.88
CA THR A 508 14.35 -10.39 -18.84
C THR A 508 14.71 -11.43 -17.76
N LEU A 509 15.97 -11.87 -17.73
CA LEU A 509 16.48 -12.80 -16.73
C LEU A 509 16.45 -12.19 -15.31
N SER A 510 16.76 -10.90 -15.18
CA SER A 510 16.73 -10.20 -13.90
C SER A 510 15.31 -10.10 -13.33
N ILE A 511 14.31 -9.91 -14.18
CA ILE A 511 12.90 -9.90 -13.79
C ILE A 511 12.45 -11.30 -13.37
N ASN A 512 12.93 -12.37 -14.05
CA ASN A 512 12.69 -13.75 -13.60
C ASN A 512 13.22 -13.99 -12.19
N ASP A 513 14.45 -13.54 -11.90
CA ASP A 513 15.02 -13.60 -10.56
C ASP A 513 14.18 -12.80 -9.56
N GLY A 514 13.63 -11.66 -9.98
CA GLY A 514 12.70 -10.85 -9.19
C GLY A 514 11.43 -11.60 -8.81
N PHE A 515 10.83 -12.35 -9.75
CA PHE A 515 9.68 -13.21 -9.47
C PHE A 515 10.02 -14.33 -8.47
N TYR A 516 11.20 -14.95 -8.58
CA TYR A 516 11.66 -15.92 -7.58
C TYR A 516 11.84 -15.28 -6.20
N LEU A 517 12.38 -14.06 -6.13
CA LEU A 517 12.51 -13.33 -4.86
C LEU A 517 11.13 -13.09 -4.21
N VAL A 518 10.11 -12.71 -4.99
CA VAL A 518 8.73 -12.57 -4.49
C VAL A 518 8.19 -13.91 -4.00
N ALA A 519 8.41 -15.00 -4.74
CA ALA A 519 7.97 -16.33 -4.34
C ALA A 519 8.59 -16.73 -2.98
N TRP A 520 9.89 -16.52 -2.79
CA TRP A 520 10.57 -16.76 -1.51
C TRP A 520 10.06 -15.87 -0.38
N ALA A 521 9.75 -14.60 -0.67
CA ALA A 521 9.14 -13.70 0.30
C ALA A 521 7.75 -14.19 0.74
N CYS A 522 6.95 -14.72 -0.19
CA CYS A 522 5.67 -15.36 0.15
C CYS A 522 5.86 -16.61 1.03
N VAL A 523 6.86 -17.45 0.75
CA VAL A 523 7.20 -18.60 1.60
C VAL A 523 7.61 -18.14 3.01
N ALA A 524 8.42 -17.10 3.12
CA ALA A 524 8.77 -16.50 4.42
C ALA A 524 7.53 -15.97 5.16
N ALA A 525 6.59 -15.35 4.43
CA ALA A 525 5.32 -14.92 5.00
C ALA A 525 4.45 -16.10 5.48
N LEU A 526 4.44 -17.22 4.76
CA LEU A 526 3.76 -18.46 5.21
C LEU A 526 4.33 -18.99 6.52
N LEU A 527 5.67 -19.01 6.66
CA LEU A 527 6.32 -19.41 7.91
C LEU A 527 5.95 -18.45 9.05
N LEU A 528 5.88 -17.16 8.77
CA LEU A 528 5.45 -16.15 9.75
C LEU A 528 4.00 -16.37 10.19
N VAL A 529 3.10 -16.71 9.26
CA VAL A 529 1.70 -17.04 9.59
C VAL A 529 1.63 -18.26 10.51
N ALA A 530 2.47 -19.28 10.29
CA ALA A 530 2.52 -20.46 11.15
C ALA A 530 2.96 -20.13 12.59
N LEU A 531 3.78 -19.09 12.79
CA LEU A 531 4.21 -18.63 14.12
C LEU A 531 3.14 -17.81 14.86
N MET A 532 2.08 -17.35 14.18
CA MET A 532 1.01 -16.59 14.81
C MET A 532 0.15 -17.47 15.71
N ARG A 533 -0.22 -16.96 16.86
CA ARG A 533 -1.12 -17.65 17.78
C ARG A 533 -2.56 -17.56 17.30
N LYS A 534 -3.29 -18.67 17.39
CA LYS A 534 -4.71 -18.74 17.03
C LYS A 534 -5.52 -17.75 17.86
N SER A 535 -6.45 -17.02 17.21
CA SER A 535 -7.45 -16.25 17.94
C SER A 535 -8.43 -17.22 18.59
N PRO A 536 -8.75 -17.03 19.88
CA PRO A 536 -9.72 -17.89 20.57
C PRO A 536 -11.17 -17.65 20.12
N LEU A 537 -11.43 -16.61 19.33
CA LEU A 537 -12.74 -16.24 18.82
C LEU A 537 -12.72 -16.14 17.30
N ASN A 538 -13.83 -16.58 16.69
CA ASN A 538 -14.09 -16.43 15.26
C ASN A 538 -15.16 -15.35 15.04
N TYR A 539 -15.30 -14.87 13.80
CA TYR A 539 -16.33 -13.88 13.44
C TYR A 539 -17.75 -14.37 13.67
N ALA A 540 -18.01 -15.69 13.50
CA ALA A 540 -19.30 -16.28 13.81
C ALA A 540 -19.65 -16.18 15.30
N ASP A 541 -18.67 -16.39 16.19
CA ASP A 541 -18.87 -16.27 17.63
C ASP A 541 -19.14 -14.82 18.04
N LEU A 542 -18.49 -13.86 17.39
CA LEU A 542 -18.75 -12.42 17.61
C LEU A 542 -20.16 -12.02 17.20
N SER A 543 -20.66 -12.51 16.07
CA SER A 543 -22.02 -12.23 15.60
C SER A 543 -23.07 -12.80 16.56
N ALA A 544 -22.85 -14.02 17.07
CA ALA A 544 -23.74 -14.66 18.04
C ALA A 544 -23.77 -13.93 19.39
N ILE A 545 -22.60 -13.45 19.88
CA ILE A 545 -22.50 -12.66 21.12
C ILE A 545 -23.30 -11.36 21.00
N GLN A 546 -23.23 -10.69 19.85
CA GLN A 546 -23.95 -9.44 19.62
C GLN A 546 -25.47 -9.67 19.55
N GLN A 547 -25.93 -10.68 18.81
CA GLN A 547 -27.34 -11.02 18.74
C GLN A 547 -27.94 -11.29 20.12
N GLN A 548 -27.22 -12.03 20.96
CA GLN A 548 -27.65 -12.27 22.35
C GLN A 548 -27.68 -10.99 23.20
N ALA A 549 -26.72 -10.06 22.96
CA ALA A 549 -26.71 -8.78 23.68
C ALA A 549 -27.89 -7.89 23.28
N THR A 550 -28.23 -7.83 21.99
CA THR A 550 -29.38 -7.08 21.46
C THR A 550 -30.71 -7.64 21.97
N ALA A 551 -30.90 -8.97 21.87
CA ALA A 551 -32.10 -9.63 22.39
C ALA A 551 -32.32 -9.40 23.89
N ARG A 552 -31.25 -9.31 24.69
CA ARG A 552 -31.35 -8.99 26.12
C ARG A 552 -31.67 -7.53 26.39
N GLN A 553 -31.28 -6.61 25.52
CA GLN A 553 -31.65 -5.19 25.61
C GLN A 553 -33.11 -4.98 25.26
N GLU A 554 -33.58 -5.64 24.20
CA GLU A 554 -35.00 -5.62 23.80
C GLU A 554 -35.92 -6.28 24.84
N ALA A 555 -35.46 -7.33 25.52
CA ALA A 555 -36.21 -7.97 26.62
C ALA A 555 -36.23 -7.12 27.93
N LYS A 556 -35.38 -6.08 28.02
CA LYS A 556 -35.36 -5.16 29.17
C LYS A 556 -36.03 -3.81 28.90
N ALA A 557 -36.31 -3.50 27.64
CA ALA A 557 -37.08 -2.32 27.22
C ALA A 557 -38.57 -2.64 27.12
#